data_845f90b1d1d24902c4000db140899740
#
_entry.id   845f90b1d1d24902c4000db140899740
#
_cell.length_a   1.000
_cell.length_b   1.000
_cell.length_c   1.000
_cell.angle_alpha   90.00
_cell.angle_beta   90.00
_cell.angle_gamma   90.00
#
_symmetry.space_group_name_H-M   'P 1'
#
loop_
_entity.id
_entity.type
_entity.pdbx_description
1 polymer ?
#
loop_
_entity_poly.entity_id
_entity_poly.type
_entity_poly.pdbx_seq_one_letter_code
_entity_poly.pdbx_strand_id
1 'polypeptide(L)'
;MRVMVITPTTGKDTVHKAIQSVKDQTMYTEHLVVLDGVEKAKGYIPKDLLKIIELPENVGGNGWYGHRVYAAMPLMVNADYILFLDEDNWFEPNHVETMINKIKSKDLMWAYSLRRICDERGQYVLDDDCESLGRYPTFYDHLLNFVDTNCYCFRRDYLVNVAHNFYGQWGADRPFYKAAASGLPAFGCTGEATVNYRAPERLLSMFREGNEAMKKAYGEELPWRKK
;
A
#
# COMPACT_ATOMS: atom_id res chain seq x y z
N MET A 1 -19.92 -1.79 8.80
CA MET A 1 -18.51 -1.99 8.39
C MET A 1 -18.04 -0.73 7.69
N ARG A 2 -17.00 -0.11 8.22
CA ARG A 2 -16.37 1.09 7.65
C ARG A 2 -14.97 0.73 7.18
N VAL A 3 -14.70 1.01 5.91
CA VAL A 3 -13.39 0.79 5.29
C VAL A 3 -12.80 2.15 4.94
N MET A 4 -11.56 2.41 5.27
CA MET A 4 -10.90 3.67 5.04
C MET A 4 -9.55 3.49 4.35
N VAL A 5 -9.33 4.25 3.30
CA VAL A 5 -8.01 4.42 2.69
C VAL A 5 -7.39 5.72 3.21
N ILE A 6 -6.12 5.70 3.55
CA ILE A 6 -5.35 6.86 4.01
C ILE A 6 -4.29 7.19 2.96
N THR A 7 -4.32 8.43 2.44
CA THR A 7 -3.37 8.93 1.46
C THR A 7 -2.70 10.21 1.96
N PRO A 8 -1.42 10.16 2.35
CA PRO A 8 -0.63 11.39 2.52
C PRO A 8 -0.30 11.98 1.16
N THR A 9 -0.34 13.31 1.05
CA THR A 9 -0.01 14.00 -0.20
C THR A 9 0.72 15.30 0.05
N THR A 10 1.71 15.56 -0.79
CA THR A 10 2.41 16.84 -0.89
C THR A 10 1.87 17.71 -2.04
N GLY A 11 0.80 17.27 -2.70
CA GLY A 11 0.12 17.99 -3.77
C GLY A 11 0.68 17.72 -5.17
N LYS A 12 1.23 16.53 -5.41
CA LYS A 12 1.60 16.12 -6.77
C LYS A 12 0.34 15.87 -7.62
N ASP A 13 0.43 16.13 -8.91
CA ASP A 13 -0.68 15.89 -9.86
C ASP A 13 -1.16 14.42 -9.86
N THR A 14 -0.29 13.50 -9.50
CA THR A 14 -0.59 12.07 -9.42
C THR A 14 -1.69 11.73 -8.41
N VAL A 15 -1.89 12.58 -7.39
CA VAL A 15 -2.91 12.38 -6.35
C VAL A 15 -4.33 12.24 -6.92
N HIS A 16 -4.63 12.86 -8.06
CA HIS A 16 -5.93 12.73 -8.72
C HIS A 16 -6.24 11.28 -9.08
N LYS A 17 -5.25 10.55 -9.60
CA LYS A 17 -5.42 9.15 -9.97
C LYS A 17 -5.61 8.28 -8.73
N ALA A 18 -4.86 8.54 -7.66
CA ALA A 18 -5.04 7.88 -6.37
C ALA A 18 -6.45 8.09 -5.83
N ILE A 19 -6.93 9.35 -5.78
CA ILE A 19 -8.27 9.69 -5.30
C ILE A 19 -9.36 9.02 -6.15
N GLN A 20 -9.23 9.09 -7.48
CA GLN A 20 -10.21 8.49 -8.37
C GLN A 20 -10.28 6.98 -8.18
N SER A 21 -9.15 6.31 -8.01
CA SER A 21 -9.10 4.86 -7.82
C SER A 21 -9.81 4.38 -6.54
N VAL A 22 -9.83 5.22 -5.49
CA VAL A 22 -10.61 4.92 -4.27
C VAL A 22 -12.10 5.17 -4.48
N LYS A 23 -12.48 6.19 -5.24
CA LYS A 23 -13.89 6.45 -5.62
C LYS A 23 -14.47 5.31 -6.47
N ASP A 24 -13.65 4.73 -7.34
CA ASP A 24 -14.06 3.69 -8.30
C ASP A 24 -14.08 2.28 -7.69
N GLN A 25 -13.84 2.12 -6.38
CA GLN A 25 -13.88 0.80 -5.76
C GLN A 25 -15.28 0.18 -5.82
N THR A 26 -15.35 -1.13 -6.10
CA THR A 26 -16.61 -1.90 -6.12
C THR A 26 -17.28 -1.97 -4.75
N MET A 27 -16.49 -1.83 -3.68
CA MET A 27 -16.98 -1.74 -2.31
C MET A 27 -16.89 -0.29 -1.82
N TYR A 28 -17.99 0.22 -1.22
CA TYR A 28 -17.96 1.57 -0.64
C TYR A 28 -16.82 1.74 0.35
N THR A 29 -15.98 2.73 0.09
CA THR A 29 -14.72 2.99 0.79
C THR A 29 -14.59 4.49 1.08
N GLU A 30 -14.37 4.82 2.34
CA GLU A 30 -14.06 6.18 2.74
C GLU A 30 -12.60 6.51 2.42
N HIS A 31 -12.34 7.73 1.98
CA HIS A 31 -10.98 8.19 1.69
C HIS A 31 -10.60 9.35 2.61
N LEU A 32 -9.53 9.18 3.38
CA LEU A 32 -8.89 10.23 4.15
C LEU A 32 -7.63 10.69 3.42
N VAL A 33 -7.65 11.93 2.93
CA VAL A 33 -6.47 12.56 2.34
C VAL A 33 -5.83 13.46 3.38
N VAL A 34 -4.53 13.25 3.63
CA VAL A 34 -3.75 14.04 4.58
C VAL A 34 -2.82 14.96 3.80
N LEU A 35 -3.12 16.26 3.83
CA LEU A 35 -2.28 17.30 3.20
C LEU A 35 -1.06 17.52 4.08
N ASP A 36 0.10 17.08 3.62
CA ASP A 36 1.35 17.10 4.38
C ASP A 36 2.06 18.45 4.24
N GLY A 37 1.49 19.48 4.92
CA GLY A 37 2.10 20.80 5.07
C GLY A 37 2.10 21.70 3.85
N VAL A 38 1.35 21.40 2.79
CA VAL A 38 1.44 22.11 1.52
C VAL A 38 0.12 22.78 1.12
N GLU A 39 0.08 24.13 1.16
CA GLU A 39 -1.08 24.87 0.66
C GLU A 39 -1.38 24.60 -0.82
N LYS A 40 -0.36 24.30 -1.62
CA LYS A 40 -0.51 23.93 -3.04
C LYS A 40 -1.40 22.70 -3.25
N ALA A 41 -1.39 21.76 -2.31
CA ALA A 41 -2.23 20.56 -2.38
C ALA A 41 -3.72 20.88 -2.43
N LYS A 42 -4.17 21.98 -1.83
CA LYS A 42 -5.59 22.37 -1.79
C LYS A 42 -6.18 22.58 -3.19
N GLY A 43 -5.39 23.11 -4.13
CA GLY A 43 -5.83 23.35 -5.52
C GLY A 43 -6.08 22.06 -6.30
N TYR A 44 -5.44 20.98 -5.93
CA TYR A 44 -5.51 19.68 -6.61
C TYR A 44 -6.53 18.72 -5.99
N ILE A 45 -7.04 19.00 -4.79
CA ILE A 45 -7.98 18.10 -4.12
C ILE A 45 -9.41 18.39 -4.59
N PRO A 46 -10.17 17.39 -5.06
CA PRO A 46 -11.57 17.55 -5.44
C PRO A 46 -12.41 18.08 -4.28
N LYS A 47 -13.25 19.09 -4.54
CA LYS A 47 -14.09 19.73 -3.51
C LYS A 47 -15.12 18.79 -2.87
N ASP A 48 -15.45 17.72 -3.56
CA ASP A 48 -16.38 16.66 -3.12
C ASP A 48 -15.72 15.57 -2.27
N LEU A 49 -14.41 15.69 -2.01
CA LEU A 49 -13.71 14.80 -1.11
C LEU A 49 -14.13 15.11 0.34
N LEU A 50 -14.70 14.12 1.02
CA LEU A 50 -15.39 14.33 2.28
C LEU A 50 -14.47 14.38 3.50
N LYS A 51 -13.24 13.82 3.43
CA LYS A 51 -12.33 13.72 4.57
C LYS A 51 -10.94 14.20 4.21
N ILE A 52 -10.59 15.36 4.76
CA ILE A 52 -9.27 15.99 4.60
C ILE A 52 -8.74 16.37 5.98
N ILE A 53 -7.48 16.05 6.23
CA ILE A 53 -6.70 16.59 7.33
C ILE A 53 -5.57 17.42 6.74
N GLU A 54 -5.40 18.62 7.26
CA GLU A 54 -4.31 19.52 6.88
C GLU A 54 -3.28 19.54 8.01
N LEU A 55 -2.05 19.15 7.71
CA LEU A 55 -0.94 19.30 8.64
C LEU A 55 -0.32 20.69 8.46
N PRO A 56 0.04 21.38 9.56
CA PRO A 56 0.62 22.73 9.48
C PRO A 56 2.00 22.74 8.81
N GLU A 57 2.72 21.62 8.89
CA GLU A 57 4.08 21.47 8.35
C GLU A 57 4.22 20.16 7.58
N ASN A 58 5.15 20.13 6.63
CA ASN A 58 5.51 18.92 5.92
C ASN A 58 6.29 17.97 6.84
N VAL A 59 5.61 16.95 7.36
CA VAL A 59 6.20 15.95 8.24
C VAL A 59 6.92 14.84 7.47
N GLY A 60 6.64 14.69 6.17
CA GLY A 60 7.28 13.73 5.27
C GLY A 60 8.59 14.21 4.66
N GLY A 61 8.99 15.46 4.91
CA GLY A 61 10.25 16.01 4.42
C GLY A 61 11.48 15.25 4.89
N ASN A 62 12.63 15.47 4.22
CA ASN A 62 13.92 14.87 4.59
C ASN A 62 13.93 13.31 4.63
N GLY A 63 13.22 12.68 3.68
CA GLY A 63 13.22 11.23 3.53
C GLY A 63 12.26 10.47 4.47
N TRP A 64 11.31 11.16 5.10
CA TRP A 64 10.27 10.54 5.92
C TRP A 64 9.05 10.09 5.11
N TYR A 65 8.87 10.64 3.89
CA TYR A 65 7.76 10.28 3.00
C TYR A 65 6.39 10.35 3.71
N GLY A 66 5.47 9.43 3.43
CA GLY A 66 4.18 9.30 4.11
C GLY A 66 4.23 8.58 5.46
N HIS A 67 5.39 8.11 5.90
CA HIS A 67 5.50 7.15 6.99
C HIS A 67 4.99 7.68 8.33
N ARG A 68 5.24 8.96 8.65
CA ARG A 68 4.71 9.59 9.89
C ARG A 68 3.19 9.65 9.89
N VAL A 69 2.59 9.90 8.74
CA VAL A 69 1.13 9.89 8.57
C VAL A 69 0.60 8.47 8.76
N TYR A 70 1.21 7.48 8.13
CA TYR A 70 0.83 6.08 8.29
C TYR A 70 0.99 5.56 9.71
N ALA A 71 2.00 6.03 10.43
CA ALA A 71 2.20 5.69 11.84
C ALA A 71 1.11 6.28 12.76
N ALA A 72 0.64 7.50 12.48
CA ALA A 72 -0.24 8.26 13.39
C ALA A 72 -1.73 8.11 13.07
N MET A 73 -2.11 8.15 11.78
CA MET A 73 -3.53 8.24 11.39
C MET A 73 -4.38 7.04 11.83
N PRO A 74 -3.91 5.79 11.87
CA PRO A 74 -4.71 4.67 12.38
C PRO A 74 -5.25 4.85 13.80
N LEU A 75 -4.54 5.60 14.63
CA LEU A 75 -4.96 5.91 16.00
C LEU A 75 -6.08 6.98 16.05
N MET A 76 -6.15 7.85 15.05
CA MET A 76 -7.06 8.99 15.00
C MET A 76 -8.37 8.71 14.24
N VAL A 77 -8.40 7.69 13.38
CA VAL A 77 -9.58 7.40 12.54
C VAL A 77 -10.47 6.35 13.19
N ASN A 78 -11.78 6.46 12.92
CA ASN A 78 -12.77 5.48 13.34
C ASN A 78 -13.22 4.66 12.11
N ALA A 79 -12.57 3.52 11.90
CA ALA A 79 -12.88 2.57 10.83
C ALA A 79 -12.74 1.14 11.34
N ASP A 80 -13.36 0.16 10.67
CA ASP A 80 -13.17 -1.26 10.97
C ASP A 80 -11.92 -1.81 10.27
N TYR A 81 -11.68 -1.30 9.04
CA TYR A 81 -10.53 -1.68 8.21
C TYR A 81 -9.83 -0.46 7.66
N ILE A 82 -8.50 -0.53 7.58
CA ILE A 82 -7.64 0.55 7.07
C ILE A 82 -6.71 0.00 6.00
N LEU A 83 -6.61 0.76 4.90
CA LEU A 83 -5.65 0.58 3.82
C LEU A 83 -4.81 1.85 3.68
N PHE A 84 -3.65 1.71 3.06
CA PHE A 84 -2.74 2.81 2.75
C PHE A 84 -2.59 2.97 1.24
N LEU A 85 -2.42 4.20 0.78
CA LEU A 85 -2.20 4.50 -0.63
C LEU A 85 -1.32 5.74 -0.75
N ASP A 86 -0.18 5.62 -1.42
CA ASP A 86 0.66 6.77 -1.76
C ASP A 86 0.02 7.62 -2.87
N GLU A 87 0.35 8.91 -2.90
CA GLU A 87 -0.24 9.87 -3.84
C GLU A 87 0.08 9.60 -5.34
N ASP A 88 1.05 8.73 -5.63
CA ASP A 88 1.49 8.42 -6.99
C ASP A 88 1.13 7.00 -7.46
N ASN A 89 0.48 6.22 -6.60
CA ASN A 89 -0.03 4.87 -6.89
C ASN A 89 -1.57 4.87 -7.00
N TRP A 90 -2.15 3.76 -7.44
CA TRP A 90 -3.62 3.64 -7.54
C TRP A 90 -4.06 2.18 -7.47
N PHE A 91 -5.30 1.98 -7.06
CA PHE A 91 -5.93 0.66 -6.92
C PHE A 91 -6.67 0.23 -8.20
N GLU A 92 -6.74 -1.08 -8.44
CA GLU A 92 -7.74 -1.67 -9.33
C GLU A 92 -9.13 -1.59 -8.67
N PRO A 93 -10.22 -1.56 -9.46
CA PRO A 93 -11.57 -1.36 -8.90
C PRO A 93 -12.01 -2.38 -7.85
N ASN A 94 -11.50 -3.61 -7.93
CA ASN A 94 -11.84 -4.70 -7.01
C ASN A 94 -10.87 -4.83 -5.81
N HIS A 95 -9.91 -3.92 -5.65
CA HIS A 95 -8.83 -4.06 -4.64
C HIS A 95 -9.39 -4.20 -3.23
N VAL A 96 -10.21 -3.24 -2.79
CA VAL A 96 -10.74 -3.22 -1.42
C VAL A 96 -11.63 -4.45 -1.16
N GLU A 97 -12.50 -4.80 -2.09
CA GLU A 97 -13.37 -5.96 -1.97
C GLU A 97 -12.58 -7.26 -1.85
N THR A 98 -11.56 -7.45 -2.69
CA THR A 98 -10.66 -8.62 -2.65
C THR A 98 -9.96 -8.75 -1.30
N MET A 99 -9.45 -7.63 -0.77
CA MET A 99 -8.77 -7.60 0.52
C MET A 99 -9.70 -7.94 1.68
N ILE A 100 -10.87 -7.32 1.73
CA ILE A 100 -11.87 -7.55 2.79
C ILE A 100 -12.39 -9.00 2.76
N ASN A 101 -12.67 -9.53 1.57
CA ASN A 101 -13.11 -10.92 1.40
C ASN A 101 -12.04 -11.90 1.88
N LYS A 102 -10.75 -11.64 1.58
CA LYS A 102 -9.65 -12.47 2.09
C LYS A 102 -9.59 -12.46 3.61
N ILE A 103 -9.67 -11.29 4.24
CA ILE A 103 -9.66 -11.17 5.70
C ILE A 103 -10.84 -11.93 6.32
N LYS A 104 -12.06 -11.72 5.82
CA LYS A 104 -13.27 -12.34 6.37
C LYS A 104 -13.32 -13.85 6.18
N SER A 105 -12.95 -14.34 4.99
CA SER A 105 -13.04 -15.77 4.66
C SER A 105 -12.09 -16.65 5.47
N LYS A 106 -11.01 -16.08 6.00
CA LYS A 106 -9.96 -16.79 6.75
C LYS A 106 -9.79 -16.29 8.19
N ASP A 107 -10.66 -15.36 8.62
CA ASP A 107 -10.58 -14.68 9.94
C ASP A 107 -9.19 -14.09 10.22
N LEU A 108 -8.64 -13.35 9.26
CA LEU A 108 -7.30 -12.79 9.35
C LEU A 108 -7.30 -11.45 10.10
N MET A 109 -6.18 -11.08 10.70
CA MET A 109 -5.95 -9.74 11.26
C MET A 109 -5.61 -8.73 10.16
N TRP A 110 -4.94 -9.21 9.10
CA TRP A 110 -4.63 -8.40 7.93
C TRP A 110 -4.41 -9.26 6.69
N ALA A 111 -4.51 -8.63 5.55
CA ALA A 111 -4.20 -9.23 4.26
C ALA A 111 -3.34 -8.29 3.43
N TYR A 112 -2.69 -8.84 2.41
CA TYR A 112 -1.97 -8.06 1.42
C TYR A 112 -2.26 -8.56 0.01
N SER A 113 -2.23 -7.60 -0.92
CA SER A 113 -2.25 -7.89 -2.35
C SER A 113 -0.83 -7.91 -2.92
N LEU A 114 -0.71 -8.39 -4.14
CA LEU A 114 0.46 -8.14 -4.96
C LEU A 114 0.29 -6.81 -5.70
N ARG A 115 1.35 -6.36 -6.39
CA ARG A 115 1.32 -5.11 -7.15
C ARG A 115 1.67 -5.32 -8.62
N ARG A 116 1.16 -4.43 -9.43
CA ARG A 116 1.47 -4.28 -10.85
C ARG A 116 2.47 -3.15 -10.99
N ILE A 117 3.52 -3.36 -11.72
CA ILE A 117 4.51 -2.33 -12.01
C ILE A 117 4.05 -1.55 -13.23
N CYS A 118 3.95 -0.24 -13.08
CA CYS A 118 3.65 0.70 -14.14
C CYS A 118 4.84 1.65 -14.34
N ASP A 119 5.02 2.16 -15.54
CA ASP A 119 6.02 3.17 -15.85
C ASP A 119 5.63 4.56 -15.27
N GLU A 120 6.49 5.56 -15.46
CA GLU A 120 6.27 6.94 -15.00
C GLU A 120 5.02 7.59 -15.64
N ARG A 121 4.56 7.09 -16.78
CA ARG A 121 3.34 7.54 -17.46
C ARG A 121 2.10 6.81 -16.95
N GLY A 122 2.28 5.80 -16.10
CA GLY A 122 1.22 4.96 -15.56
C GLY A 122 0.73 3.87 -16.52
N GLN A 123 1.57 3.48 -17.49
CA GLN A 123 1.30 2.33 -18.36
C GLN A 123 1.77 1.05 -17.68
N TYR A 124 0.95 0.01 -17.73
CA TYR A 124 1.31 -1.31 -17.21
C TYR A 124 2.55 -1.88 -17.92
N VAL A 125 3.49 -2.41 -17.15
CA VAL A 125 4.70 -3.05 -17.66
C VAL A 125 4.72 -4.55 -17.34
N LEU A 126 4.54 -4.91 -16.06
CA LEU A 126 4.53 -6.31 -15.59
C LEU A 126 3.95 -6.38 -14.17
N ASP A 127 3.66 -7.58 -13.70
CA ASP A 127 3.36 -7.82 -12.29
C ASP A 127 4.65 -7.97 -11.48
N ASP A 128 4.65 -7.54 -10.21
CA ASP A 128 5.78 -7.75 -9.31
C ASP A 128 5.74 -9.15 -8.71
N ASP A 129 6.63 -10.00 -9.18
CA ASP A 129 6.85 -11.34 -8.67
C ASP A 129 8.24 -11.50 -8.01
N CYS A 130 8.90 -10.40 -7.65
CA CYS A 130 10.27 -10.45 -7.15
C CYS A 130 10.55 -9.63 -5.88
N GLU A 131 9.64 -8.74 -5.47
CA GLU A 131 9.95 -7.83 -4.36
C GLU A 131 8.87 -7.83 -3.25
N SER A 132 7.67 -7.31 -3.50
CA SER A 132 6.61 -7.19 -2.49
C SER A 132 5.81 -8.48 -2.31
N LEU A 133 6.43 -9.51 -1.75
CA LEU A 133 5.90 -10.89 -1.71
C LEU A 133 5.52 -11.38 -0.30
N GLY A 134 5.61 -10.53 0.71
CA GLY A 134 5.24 -10.86 2.07
C GLY A 134 6.12 -11.93 2.70
N ARG A 135 5.56 -13.12 2.94
CA ARG A 135 6.28 -14.23 3.57
C ARG A 135 7.36 -14.87 2.69
N TYR A 136 7.36 -14.57 1.41
CA TYR A 136 8.35 -15.11 0.48
C TYR A 136 9.55 -14.17 0.38
N PRO A 137 10.78 -14.70 0.25
CA PRO A 137 11.97 -13.87 0.09
C PRO A 137 11.87 -13.00 -1.17
N THR A 138 12.40 -11.79 -1.10
CA THR A 138 12.56 -10.93 -2.28
C THR A 138 13.80 -11.31 -3.06
N PHE A 139 13.85 -10.98 -4.35
CA PHE A 139 15.01 -11.30 -5.18
C PHE A 139 16.25 -10.50 -4.81
N TYR A 140 16.09 -9.18 -4.59
CA TYR A 140 17.21 -8.26 -4.33
C TYR A 140 17.57 -8.16 -2.85
N ASP A 141 16.65 -8.51 -2.00
CA ASP A 141 16.82 -8.46 -0.54
C ASP A 141 16.22 -9.73 0.08
N HIS A 142 16.70 -10.86 -0.44
CA HIS A 142 16.15 -12.19 -0.16
C HIS A 142 16.19 -12.60 1.33
N LEU A 143 16.88 -11.84 2.16
CA LEU A 143 16.87 -12.05 3.60
C LEU A 143 15.80 -11.23 4.31
N LEU A 144 15.18 -10.27 3.63
CA LEU A 144 14.18 -9.37 4.20
C LEU A 144 12.85 -9.51 3.47
N ASN A 145 11.92 -10.20 4.12
CA ASN A 145 10.53 -10.22 3.67
C ASN A 145 9.90 -8.85 3.86
N PHE A 146 9.10 -8.41 2.91
CA PHE A 146 8.30 -7.20 3.07
C PHE A 146 7.05 -7.20 2.19
N VAL A 147 6.17 -6.26 2.46
CA VAL A 147 5.01 -5.90 1.65
C VAL A 147 5.06 -4.40 1.45
N ASP A 148 4.87 -3.96 0.22
CA ASP A 148 4.75 -2.54 -0.13
C ASP A 148 3.60 -1.89 0.66
N THR A 149 3.80 -0.66 1.12
CA THR A 149 2.83 0.08 1.94
C THR A 149 1.43 0.10 1.32
N ASN A 150 1.34 0.23 0.00
CA ASN A 150 0.06 0.30 -0.72
C ASN A 150 -0.70 -1.03 -0.78
N CYS A 151 -0.02 -2.13 -0.47
CA CYS A 151 -0.59 -3.47 -0.61
C CYS A 151 -1.31 -3.99 0.65
N TYR A 152 -1.34 -3.24 1.73
CA TYR A 152 -1.93 -3.67 3.00
C TYR A 152 -3.42 -3.38 3.16
N CYS A 153 -4.13 -4.28 3.85
CA CYS A 153 -5.41 -4.04 4.50
C CYS A 153 -5.40 -4.67 5.90
N PHE A 154 -5.68 -3.88 6.90
CA PHE A 154 -5.67 -4.29 8.30
C PHE A 154 -7.06 -4.17 8.94
N ARG A 155 -7.39 -5.07 9.87
CA ARG A 155 -8.33 -4.74 10.93
C ARG A 155 -7.73 -3.61 11.78
N ARG A 156 -8.50 -2.57 12.05
CA ARG A 156 -7.99 -1.40 12.78
C ARG A 156 -7.54 -1.74 14.20
N ASP A 157 -8.29 -2.60 14.90
CA ASP A 157 -7.96 -3.03 16.27
C ASP A 157 -6.58 -3.68 16.37
N TYR A 158 -6.16 -4.39 15.34
CA TYR A 158 -4.80 -4.91 15.22
C TYR A 158 -3.79 -3.82 14.83
N LEU A 159 -4.12 -3.03 13.80
CA LEU A 159 -3.21 -2.03 13.24
C LEU A 159 -2.75 -1.00 14.28
N VAL A 160 -3.61 -0.55 15.18
CA VAL A 160 -3.27 0.45 16.20
C VAL A 160 -2.13 0.01 17.12
N ASN A 161 -1.90 -1.29 17.25
CA ASN A 161 -0.81 -1.86 18.06
C ASN A 161 0.53 -1.88 17.32
N VAL A 162 0.53 -1.83 15.99
CA VAL A 162 1.75 -1.98 15.18
C VAL A 162 2.07 -0.77 14.30
N ALA A 163 1.11 0.15 14.09
CA ALA A 163 1.24 1.29 13.17
C ALA A 163 2.46 2.17 13.46
N HIS A 164 2.82 2.34 14.74
CA HIS A 164 3.98 3.14 15.14
C HIS A 164 5.31 2.64 14.53
N ASN A 165 5.39 1.39 14.07
CA ASN A 165 6.57 0.85 13.40
C ASN A 165 6.78 1.40 11.98
N PHE A 166 5.79 2.14 11.42
CA PHE A 166 6.03 2.97 10.24
C PHE A 166 6.88 4.22 10.54
N TYR A 167 7.09 4.56 11.82
CA TYR A 167 7.88 5.73 12.18
C TYR A 167 9.36 5.50 11.83
N GLY A 168 9.73 5.85 10.61
CA GLY A 168 11.06 5.70 10.04
C GLY A 168 11.21 6.44 8.71
N GLN A 169 12.44 6.56 8.26
CA GLN A 169 12.78 7.11 6.93
C GLN A 169 12.58 6.04 5.84
N TRP A 170 13.18 6.23 4.67
CA TRP A 170 13.11 5.28 3.55
C TRP A 170 13.35 3.84 4.02
N GLY A 171 12.51 2.93 3.56
CA GLY A 171 12.55 1.51 3.95
C GLY A 171 11.82 1.16 5.24
N ALA A 172 11.04 2.09 5.82
CA ALA A 172 10.22 1.84 7.02
C ALA A 172 9.15 0.75 6.83
N ASP A 173 8.79 0.44 5.59
CA ASP A 173 7.94 -0.69 5.22
C ASP A 173 8.49 -2.06 5.70
N ARG A 174 9.82 -2.24 5.73
CA ARG A 174 10.47 -3.48 6.19
C ARG A 174 10.34 -3.70 7.70
N PRO A 175 10.76 -2.78 8.59
CA PRO A 175 10.51 -2.92 10.02
C PRO A 175 9.02 -2.97 10.35
N PHE A 176 8.16 -2.25 9.62
CA PHE A 176 6.72 -2.35 9.78
C PHE A 176 6.21 -3.75 9.45
N TYR A 177 6.60 -4.33 8.30
CA TYR A 177 6.24 -5.71 7.95
C TYR A 177 6.67 -6.69 9.03
N LYS A 178 7.92 -6.58 9.50
CA LYS A 178 8.44 -7.45 10.56
C LYS A 178 7.58 -7.36 11.83
N ALA A 179 7.19 -6.16 12.24
CA ALA A 179 6.32 -5.94 13.40
C ALA A 179 4.91 -6.50 13.15
N ALA A 180 4.31 -6.22 11.98
CA ALA A 180 2.98 -6.69 11.63
C ALA A 180 2.88 -8.22 11.47
N ALA A 181 3.97 -8.89 11.11
CA ALA A 181 4.03 -10.35 10.99
C ALA A 181 4.51 -11.05 12.28
N SER A 182 4.99 -10.31 13.29
CA SER A 182 5.47 -10.88 14.54
C SER A 182 4.32 -11.33 15.45
N GLY A 183 4.58 -12.27 16.34
CA GLY A 183 3.58 -12.76 17.30
C GLY A 183 2.52 -13.67 16.70
N LEU A 184 2.76 -14.18 15.48
CA LEU A 184 1.89 -15.14 14.78
C LEU A 184 0.46 -14.62 14.50
N PRO A 185 0.23 -13.35 14.10
CA PRO A 185 -1.10 -12.95 13.70
C PRO A 185 -1.51 -13.75 12.46
N ALA A 186 -2.80 -14.07 12.35
CA ALA A 186 -3.31 -14.65 11.12
C ALA A 186 -3.30 -13.59 10.00
N PHE A 187 -2.51 -13.80 8.95
CA PHE A 187 -2.47 -12.95 7.77
C PHE A 187 -2.29 -13.75 6.47
N GLY A 188 -2.61 -13.14 5.34
CA GLY A 188 -2.51 -13.84 4.07
C GLY A 188 -2.40 -12.95 2.84
N CYS A 189 -1.84 -13.52 1.78
CA CYS A 189 -1.83 -12.94 0.45
C CYS A 189 -3.17 -13.19 -0.26
N THR A 190 -3.66 -12.22 -1.03
CA THR A 190 -4.83 -12.43 -1.89
C THR A 190 -4.48 -13.27 -3.13
N GLY A 191 -3.21 -13.28 -3.54
CA GLY A 191 -2.75 -13.90 -4.79
C GLY A 191 -2.99 -13.03 -6.03
N GLU A 192 -3.61 -11.86 -5.86
CA GLU A 192 -3.99 -10.96 -6.95
C GLU A 192 -3.17 -9.66 -6.90
N ALA A 193 -2.71 -9.20 -8.08
CA ALA A 193 -2.03 -7.92 -8.23
C ALA A 193 -3.07 -6.83 -8.50
N THR A 194 -3.48 -6.13 -7.45
CA THR A 194 -4.54 -5.13 -7.48
C THR A 194 -4.10 -3.72 -7.07
N VAL A 195 -2.82 -3.54 -6.83
CA VAL A 195 -2.18 -2.23 -6.64
C VAL A 195 -1.33 -1.91 -7.86
N ASN A 196 -1.47 -0.72 -8.41
CA ASN A 196 -0.61 -0.21 -9.48
C ASN A 196 0.46 0.67 -8.86
N TYR A 197 1.69 0.21 -8.93
CA TYR A 197 2.87 0.90 -8.41
C TYR A 197 3.60 1.61 -9.56
N ARG A 198 3.73 2.93 -9.46
CA ARG A 198 4.46 3.75 -10.42
C ARG A 198 5.95 3.66 -10.14
N ALA A 199 6.68 2.95 -10.99
CA ALA A 199 8.11 2.76 -10.87
C ALA A 199 8.88 3.77 -11.74
N PRO A 200 9.98 4.35 -11.22
CA PRO A 200 10.94 5.07 -12.04
C PRO A 200 11.52 4.15 -13.12
N GLU A 201 11.78 4.71 -14.32
CA GLU A 201 12.28 3.95 -15.48
C GLU A 201 13.52 3.11 -15.14
N ARG A 202 14.43 3.65 -14.32
CA ARG A 202 15.64 2.95 -13.87
C ARG A 202 15.40 1.65 -13.10
N LEU A 203 14.19 1.43 -12.57
CA LEU A 203 13.84 0.22 -11.81
C LEU A 203 13.14 -0.85 -12.68
N LEU A 204 12.70 -0.52 -13.88
CA LEU A 204 11.94 -1.46 -14.71
C LEU A 204 12.76 -2.69 -15.13
N SER A 205 14.05 -2.51 -15.44
CA SER A 205 14.97 -3.64 -15.74
C SER A 205 15.13 -4.54 -14.51
N MET A 206 15.28 -3.95 -13.32
CA MET A 206 15.37 -4.67 -12.06
C MET A 206 14.17 -5.60 -11.84
N PHE A 207 12.95 -5.11 -12.05
CA PHE A 207 11.74 -5.95 -11.90
C PHE A 207 11.68 -7.07 -12.94
N ARG A 208 12.11 -6.82 -14.19
CA ARG A 208 12.16 -7.87 -15.22
C ARG A 208 13.14 -8.97 -14.84
N GLU A 209 14.36 -8.60 -14.51
CA GLU A 209 15.42 -9.53 -14.11
C GLU A 209 15.03 -10.32 -12.86
N GLY A 210 14.46 -9.62 -11.86
CA GLY A 210 13.98 -10.23 -10.64
C GLY A 210 12.87 -11.25 -10.86
N ASN A 211 11.86 -10.92 -11.67
CA ASN A 211 10.78 -11.84 -12.02
C ASN A 211 11.30 -13.11 -12.71
N GLU A 212 12.21 -12.96 -13.68
CA GLU A 212 12.81 -14.12 -14.36
C GLU A 212 13.59 -15.01 -13.38
N ALA A 213 14.34 -14.41 -12.46
CA ALA A 213 15.06 -15.16 -11.46
C ALA A 213 14.13 -15.90 -10.49
N MET A 214 13.03 -15.25 -10.04
CA MET A 214 12.03 -15.87 -9.17
C MET A 214 11.29 -17.01 -9.89
N LYS A 215 10.92 -16.80 -11.15
CA LYS A 215 10.33 -17.85 -11.97
C LYS A 215 11.26 -19.06 -12.15
N LYS A 216 12.56 -18.81 -12.35
CA LYS A 216 13.57 -19.87 -12.39
C LYS A 216 13.69 -20.63 -11.06
N ALA A 217 13.59 -19.93 -9.94
CA ALA A 217 13.73 -20.50 -8.60
C ALA A 217 12.50 -21.31 -8.14
N TYR A 218 11.29 -20.82 -8.45
CA TYR A 218 10.02 -21.38 -7.94
C TYR A 218 9.18 -22.10 -9.00
N GLY A 219 9.53 -22.02 -10.27
CA GLY A 219 8.78 -22.59 -11.40
C GLY A 219 7.68 -21.66 -11.89
N GLU A 220 6.86 -22.18 -12.82
CA GLU A 220 5.76 -21.42 -13.45
C GLU A 220 4.60 -21.14 -12.47
N GLU A 221 4.36 -22.02 -11.50
CA GLU A 221 3.32 -21.86 -10.48
C GLU A 221 3.86 -21.18 -9.25
N LEU A 222 3.93 -19.85 -9.30
CA LEU A 222 4.47 -19.03 -8.21
C LEU A 222 3.63 -19.18 -6.92
N PRO A 223 4.24 -19.54 -5.78
CA PRO A 223 3.49 -19.86 -4.55
C PRO A 223 2.63 -18.71 -4.02
N TRP A 224 3.06 -17.45 -4.23
CA TRP A 224 2.32 -16.25 -3.80
C TRP A 224 1.12 -15.92 -4.67
N ARG A 225 0.99 -16.51 -5.85
CA ARG A 225 -0.17 -16.38 -6.75
C ARG A 225 -1.32 -17.32 -6.41
N LYS A 226 -1.11 -18.28 -5.51
CA LYS A 226 -2.16 -19.22 -5.09
C LYS A 226 -3.16 -18.51 -4.16
N LYS A 227 -4.47 -18.61 -4.49
CA LYS A 227 -5.58 -17.99 -3.74
C LYS A 227 -5.94 -18.75 -2.45
#